data_a27ac29035924eb220186bb178f684a6
#
_entry.id   a27ac29035924eb220186bb178f684a6
#
_cell.length_a   1.000
_cell.length_b   1.000
_cell.length_c   1.000
_cell.angle_alpha   90.00
_cell.angle_beta   90.00
_cell.angle_gamma   90.00
#
_symmetry.space_group_name_H-M   'P 1'
#
loop_
_entity.id
_entity.type
_entity.pdbx_description
1 polymer ?
#
loop_
_entity_poly.entity_id
_entity_poly.type
_entity_poly.pdbx_seq_one_letter_code
_entity_poly.pdbx_strand_id
1 'polypeptide(L)'
;MSSNRRHIPLVLAAACSVAGALALAPTAQAVAPLTATATYNCGAWGSGLATLTAADSGTSKTIKITSTAITMPAGTSADPNSITTTLKLTKTSGGVTSQVQFSGKTNPGMSGGSPITLGPLKLTSGTLAAGDSTNSVVLPVPPSATNWSLQIVASSPTSATVPCVATSNQSAPFVW
;
A
#
# COMPACT_ATOMS: atom_id res chain seq x y z
N MET A 1 -44.02 -48.88 -66.98
CA MET A 1 -43.92 -47.44 -66.68
C MET A 1 -43.37 -47.32 -65.23
N SER A 2 -42.08 -47.00 -65.16
CA SER A 2 -41.31 -47.00 -63.93
C SER A 2 -41.23 -45.59 -63.40
N SER A 3 -41.72 -45.37 -62.19
CA SER A 3 -41.60 -44.06 -61.51
C SER A 3 -40.50 -44.12 -60.48
N ASN A 4 -39.40 -43.45 -60.81
CA ASN A 4 -38.20 -43.29 -59.93
C ASN A 4 -38.46 -42.17 -58.94
N ARG A 5 -38.67 -42.48 -57.65
CA ARG A 5 -38.65 -41.48 -56.56
C ARG A 5 -37.24 -41.31 -56.05
N ARG A 6 -36.68 -40.16 -56.30
CA ARG A 6 -35.39 -39.74 -55.72
C ARG A 6 -35.58 -39.23 -54.29
N HIS A 7 -34.99 -39.90 -53.34
CA HIS A 7 -34.88 -39.42 -51.96
C HIS A 7 -33.71 -38.44 -51.85
N ILE A 8 -33.99 -37.21 -51.44
CA ILE A 8 -33.00 -36.20 -51.11
C ILE A 8 -32.71 -36.31 -49.60
N PRO A 9 -31.51 -36.58 -49.16
CA PRO A 9 -31.20 -36.53 -47.74
C PRO A 9 -31.04 -35.07 -47.26
N LEU A 10 -31.84 -34.71 -46.26
CA LEU A 10 -31.75 -33.44 -45.54
C LEU A 10 -30.52 -33.48 -44.65
N VAL A 11 -29.48 -32.74 -44.97
CA VAL A 11 -28.32 -32.57 -44.11
C VAL A 11 -28.64 -31.48 -43.09
N LEU A 12 -28.88 -31.87 -41.83
CA LEU A 12 -28.99 -30.93 -40.69
C LEU A 12 -27.57 -30.46 -40.35
N ALA A 13 -27.25 -29.22 -40.67
CA ALA A 13 -26.06 -28.56 -40.20
C ALA A 13 -26.32 -28.04 -38.75
N ALA A 14 -25.76 -28.72 -37.75
CA ALA A 14 -25.75 -28.27 -36.38
C ALA A 14 -24.66 -27.14 -36.25
N ALA A 15 -25.09 -25.89 -36.15
CA ALA A 15 -24.24 -24.77 -35.82
C ALA A 15 -23.95 -24.78 -34.31
N CYS A 16 -22.78 -25.26 -33.91
CA CYS A 16 -22.27 -25.08 -32.55
C CYS A 16 -21.85 -23.61 -32.32
N SER A 17 -22.70 -22.82 -31.68
CA SER A 17 -22.35 -21.50 -31.18
C SER A 17 -21.48 -21.65 -29.94
N VAL A 18 -20.18 -21.52 -30.08
CA VAL A 18 -19.25 -21.36 -28.96
C VAL A 18 -19.44 -19.95 -28.40
N ALA A 19 -20.26 -19.81 -27.36
CA ALA A 19 -20.29 -18.60 -26.55
C ALA A 19 -18.99 -18.53 -25.73
N GLY A 20 -17.99 -17.83 -26.24
CA GLY A 20 -16.77 -17.52 -25.52
C GLY A 20 -17.11 -16.60 -24.35
N ALA A 21 -17.10 -17.11 -23.13
CA ALA A 21 -17.09 -16.30 -21.92
C ALA A 21 -15.74 -15.56 -21.88
N LEU A 22 -15.74 -14.29 -22.31
CA LEU A 22 -14.64 -13.37 -22.02
C LEU A 22 -14.62 -13.16 -20.51
N ALA A 23 -13.79 -13.93 -19.79
CA ALA A 23 -13.46 -13.65 -18.41
C ALA A 23 -12.77 -12.28 -18.39
N LEU A 24 -13.48 -11.23 -17.97
CA LEU A 24 -12.89 -9.94 -17.65
C LEU A 24 -11.92 -10.17 -16.49
N ALA A 25 -10.63 -10.37 -16.81
CA ALA A 25 -9.60 -10.35 -15.80
C ALA A 25 -9.69 -8.98 -15.08
N PRO A 26 -9.72 -8.95 -13.74
CA PRO A 26 -9.71 -7.68 -13.02
C PRO A 26 -8.43 -6.93 -13.44
N THR A 27 -8.61 -5.81 -14.10
CA THR A 27 -7.49 -4.91 -14.40
C THR A 27 -6.89 -4.47 -13.09
N ALA A 28 -5.61 -4.79 -12.85
CA ALA A 28 -4.87 -4.23 -11.74
C ALA A 28 -4.93 -2.70 -11.87
N GLN A 29 -5.66 -2.05 -10.97
CA GLN A 29 -5.82 -0.61 -11.00
C GLN A 29 -4.54 -0.02 -10.40
N ALA A 30 -3.81 0.76 -11.21
CA ALA A 30 -2.61 1.43 -10.72
C ALA A 30 -3.01 2.51 -9.72
N VAL A 31 -2.34 2.56 -8.57
CA VAL A 31 -2.51 3.64 -7.59
C VAL A 31 -2.09 4.97 -8.21
N ALA A 32 -2.87 6.01 -8.02
CA ALA A 32 -2.56 7.36 -8.49
C ALA A 32 -2.66 8.38 -7.33
N PRO A 33 -1.64 9.23 -7.15
CA PRO A 33 -0.31 9.15 -7.75
C PRO A 33 0.48 7.94 -7.19
N LEU A 34 1.53 7.48 -7.87
CA LEU A 34 2.41 6.42 -7.36
C LEU A 34 3.20 6.87 -6.13
N THR A 35 3.48 8.17 -6.03
CA THR A 35 4.24 8.75 -4.92
C THR A 35 3.53 9.99 -4.38
N ALA A 36 3.58 10.16 -3.08
CA ALA A 36 3.16 11.37 -2.37
C ALA A 36 4.16 11.69 -1.27
N THR A 37 4.20 12.94 -0.83
CA THR A 37 5.07 13.36 0.28
C THR A 37 4.21 13.87 1.43
N ALA A 38 4.69 13.65 2.66
CA ALA A 38 4.10 14.22 3.87
C ALA A 38 5.21 14.52 4.88
N THR A 39 5.01 15.51 5.73
CA THR A 39 5.95 15.83 6.80
C THR A 39 5.63 15.01 8.04
N TYR A 40 6.64 14.35 8.59
CA TYR A 40 6.56 13.60 9.84
C TYR A 40 7.50 14.18 10.88
N ASN A 41 7.10 14.10 12.14
CA ASN A 41 7.94 14.32 13.32
C ASN A 41 8.10 12.99 14.05
N CYS A 42 9.33 12.51 14.15
CA CYS A 42 9.70 11.25 14.82
C CYS A 42 10.55 11.48 16.08
N GLY A 43 10.42 12.64 16.70
CA GLY A 43 11.19 12.97 17.92
C GLY A 43 12.69 12.93 17.69
N ALA A 44 13.41 12.08 18.45
CA ALA A 44 14.86 11.96 18.36
C ALA A 44 15.39 11.46 16.99
N TRP A 45 14.53 10.86 16.16
CA TRP A 45 14.91 10.44 14.80
C TRP A 45 14.81 11.57 13.77
N GLY A 46 14.39 12.76 14.21
CA GLY A 46 14.27 13.94 13.36
C GLY A 46 12.84 14.22 12.90
N SER A 47 12.74 15.30 12.15
CA SER A 47 11.47 15.76 11.56
C SER A 47 11.72 16.26 10.14
N GLY A 48 10.80 15.96 9.24
CA GLY A 48 10.90 16.43 7.87
C GLY A 48 10.08 15.63 6.88
N LEU A 49 10.38 15.88 5.62
CA LEU A 49 9.64 15.29 4.51
C LEU A 49 9.94 13.81 4.35
N ALA A 50 8.91 13.01 4.27
CA ALA A 50 8.97 11.61 3.87
C ALA A 50 8.25 11.41 2.54
N THR A 51 8.80 10.58 1.68
CA THR A 51 8.18 10.12 0.44
C THR A 51 7.51 8.77 0.69
N LEU A 52 6.24 8.70 0.38
CA LEU A 52 5.44 7.48 0.38
C LEU A 52 5.29 7.00 -1.06
N THR A 53 5.57 5.73 -1.31
CA THR A 53 5.37 5.10 -2.62
C THR A 53 4.34 3.99 -2.46
N ALA A 54 3.21 4.11 -3.13
CA ALA A 54 2.13 3.16 -3.07
C ALA A 54 2.17 2.20 -4.27
N ALA A 55 1.77 0.94 -4.06
CA ALA A 55 1.62 -0.04 -5.12
C ALA A 55 0.40 -0.92 -4.85
N ASP A 56 -0.34 -1.24 -5.91
CA ASP A 56 -1.46 -2.17 -5.93
C ASP A 56 -1.18 -3.26 -6.96
N SER A 57 -1.10 -4.50 -6.51
CA SER A 57 -0.98 -5.68 -7.36
C SER A 57 -2.28 -6.52 -7.36
N GLY A 58 -3.42 -5.89 -7.12
CA GLY A 58 -4.74 -6.54 -7.01
C GLY A 58 -4.98 -7.16 -5.64
N THR A 59 -4.27 -8.22 -5.32
CA THR A 59 -4.42 -8.91 -4.01
C THR A 59 -3.56 -8.32 -2.90
N SER A 60 -2.56 -7.50 -3.23
CA SER A 60 -1.62 -6.93 -2.27
C SER A 60 -1.45 -5.43 -2.49
N LYS A 61 -1.85 -4.66 -1.51
CA LYS A 61 -1.65 -3.21 -1.46
C LYS A 61 -0.50 -2.91 -0.52
N THR A 62 0.46 -2.09 -0.97
CA THR A 62 1.67 -1.81 -0.20
C THR A 62 2.05 -0.33 -0.24
N ILE A 63 2.76 0.12 0.81
CA ILE A 63 3.37 1.45 0.88
C ILE A 63 4.82 1.30 1.34
N LYS A 64 5.75 1.93 0.64
CA LYS A 64 7.13 2.13 1.05
C LYS A 64 7.32 3.56 1.52
N ILE A 65 8.13 3.76 2.57
CA ILE A 65 8.43 5.07 3.16
C ILE A 65 9.94 5.30 3.08
N THR A 66 10.34 6.46 2.58
CA THR A 66 11.74 6.91 2.59
C THR A 66 11.82 8.35 3.04
N SER A 67 12.87 8.71 3.76
CA SER A 67 13.14 10.11 4.13
C SER A 67 14.62 10.32 4.34
N THR A 68 15.14 11.44 3.86
CA THR A 68 16.51 11.90 4.14
C THR A 68 16.57 12.79 5.38
N ALA A 69 15.44 13.34 5.82
CA ALA A 69 15.35 14.22 6.99
C ALA A 69 15.06 13.47 8.31
N ILE A 70 14.56 12.23 8.21
CA ILE A 70 14.37 11.34 9.34
C ILE A 70 15.48 10.29 9.25
N THR A 71 16.34 10.23 10.25
CA THR A 71 17.56 9.42 10.23
C THR A 71 17.71 8.60 11.50
N MET A 72 18.44 7.52 11.39
CA MET A 72 18.89 6.77 12.58
C MET A 72 19.72 7.68 13.49
N PRO A 73 19.47 7.73 14.81
CA PRO A 73 20.30 8.47 15.73
C PRO A 73 21.77 8.01 15.70
N ALA A 74 22.69 8.94 15.94
CA ALA A 74 24.11 8.61 16.01
C ALA A 74 24.38 7.52 17.06
N GLY A 75 25.27 6.60 16.76
CA GLY A 75 25.63 5.48 17.65
C GLY A 75 24.61 4.34 17.70
N THR A 76 23.52 4.40 16.91
CA THR A 76 22.54 3.32 16.79
C THR A 76 22.66 2.60 15.45
N SER A 77 22.13 1.38 15.37
CA SER A 77 22.04 0.61 14.13
C SER A 77 20.78 -0.24 14.11
N ALA A 78 20.41 -0.71 12.94
CA ALA A 78 19.36 -1.70 12.76
C ALA A 78 19.80 -2.73 11.72
N ASP A 79 19.62 -4.00 12.04
CA ASP A 79 19.88 -5.08 11.11
C ASP A 79 18.84 -5.10 9.97
N PRO A 80 19.15 -5.72 8.82
CA PRO A 80 18.14 -5.94 7.79
C PRO A 80 16.90 -6.67 8.33
N ASN A 81 15.72 -6.22 7.97
CA ASN A 81 14.44 -6.82 8.39
C ASN A 81 14.26 -6.91 9.92
N SER A 82 14.86 -5.99 10.67
CA SER A 82 14.72 -5.92 12.15
C SER A 82 13.75 -4.84 12.62
N ILE A 83 13.23 -4.02 11.71
CA ILE A 83 12.31 -2.93 12.03
C ILE A 83 10.89 -3.31 11.59
N THR A 84 10.00 -3.43 12.55
CA THR A 84 8.56 -3.48 12.30
C THR A 84 8.03 -2.06 12.20
N THR A 85 7.44 -1.73 11.07
CA THR A 85 6.84 -0.41 10.82
C THR A 85 5.33 -0.56 10.68
N THR A 86 4.58 0.34 11.32
CA THR A 86 3.12 0.45 11.16
C THR A 86 2.75 1.88 10.79
N LEU A 87 2.08 2.05 9.67
CA LEU A 87 1.57 3.33 9.16
C LEU A 87 0.05 3.33 9.22
N LYS A 88 -0.53 4.37 9.81
CA LYS A 88 -1.97 4.66 9.81
C LYS A 88 -2.29 5.69 8.73
N LEU A 89 -3.31 5.43 7.94
CA LEU A 89 -3.84 6.39 6.97
C LEU A 89 -5.35 6.55 7.18
N THR A 90 -5.84 7.74 6.91
CA THR A 90 -7.27 8.01 6.77
C THR A 90 -7.70 7.56 5.40
N LYS A 91 -8.67 6.66 5.34
CA LYS A 91 -9.35 6.25 4.13
C LYS A 91 -10.62 7.08 3.94
N THR A 92 -10.91 7.51 2.73
CA THR A 92 -12.18 8.10 2.32
C THR A 92 -12.80 7.25 1.21
N SER A 93 -14.03 6.82 1.40
CA SER A 93 -14.82 6.01 0.46
C SER A 93 -16.24 6.55 0.41
N GLY A 94 -16.68 7.04 -0.76
CA GLY A 94 -18.03 7.62 -0.88
C GLY A 94 -18.32 8.75 0.10
N GLY A 95 -17.32 9.55 0.47
CA GLY A 95 -17.45 10.64 1.47
C GLY A 95 -17.37 10.19 2.93
N VAL A 96 -17.33 8.88 3.20
CA VAL A 96 -17.17 8.35 4.57
C VAL A 96 -15.70 8.13 4.86
N THR A 97 -15.25 8.59 6.05
CA THR A 97 -13.87 8.42 6.50
C THR A 97 -13.76 7.25 7.47
N SER A 98 -12.66 6.52 7.37
CA SER A 98 -12.26 5.44 8.27
C SER A 98 -10.74 5.37 8.35
N GLN A 99 -10.18 4.47 9.15
CA GLN A 99 -8.74 4.28 9.24
C GLN A 99 -8.34 2.95 8.63
N VAL A 100 -7.21 2.95 7.93
CA VAL A 100 -6.53 1.74 7.46
C VAL A 100 -5.11 1.71 8.01
N GLN A 101 -4.52 0.52 8.12
CA GLN A 101 -3.14 0.36 8.58
C GLN A 101 -2.34 -0.51 7.60
N PHE A 102 -1.12 -0.06 7.37
CA PHE A 102 -0.11 -0.80 6.63
C PHE A 102 1.00 -1.18 7.61
N SER A 103 1.43 -2.43 7.61
CA SER A 103 2.51 -2.87 8.48
C SER A 103 3.42 -3.88 7.78
N GLY A 104 4.66 -3.92 8.22
CA GLY A 104 5.65 -4.87 7.71
C GLY A 104 6.97 -4.78 8.45
N LYS A 105 7.76 -5.84 8.31
CA LYS A 105 9.10 -5.96 8.89
C LYS A 105 10.11 -6.02 7.74
N THR A 106 10.29 -4.91 7.04
CA THR A 106 11.17 -4.81 5.88
C THR A 106 11.96 -3.50 5.93
N ASN A 107 13.26 -3.60 6.12
CA ASN A 107 14.22 -2.50 6.07
C ASN A 107 15.58 -3.03 5.62
N PRO A 108 16.43 -2.22 4.96
CA PRO A 108 17.85 -2.53 4.80
C PRO A 108 18.57 -2.45 6.15
N GLY A 109 19.80 -2.94 6.22
CA GLY A 109 20.68 -2.59 7.33
C GLY A 109 20.92 -1.08 7.34
N MET A 110 20.81 -0.45 8.52
CA MET A 110 20.98 0.99 8.71
C MET A 110 21.91 1.26 9.88
N SER A 111 22.71 2.32 9.79
CA SER A 111 23.60 2.80 10.84
C SER A 111 23.27 4.24 11.21
N GLY A 112 23.86 4.74 12.30
CA GLY A 112 23.65 6.12 12.75
C GLY A 112 23.89 7.14 11.64
N GLY A 113 22.96 8.08 11.47
CA GLY A 113 22.94 9.06 10.39
C GLY A 113 22.33 8.56 9.07
N SER A 114 22.09 7.25 8.93
CA SER A 114 21.45 6.72 7.71
C SER A 114 20.01 7.23 7.56
N PRO A 115 19.61 7.66 6.34
CA PRO A 115 18.23 7.98 6.03
C PRO A 115 17.33 6.74 6.20
N ILE A 116 16.09 6.93 6.65
CA ILE A 116 15.17 5.81 6.79
C ILE A 116 14.69 5.29 5.44
N THR A 117 14.61 3.95 5.35
CA THR A 117 13.94 3.23 4.27
C THR A 117 13.14 2.10 4.91
N LEU A 118 11.82 2.17 4.84
CA LEU A 118 10.89 1.28 5.52
C LEU A 118 9.88 0.71 4.53
N GLY A 119 9.66 -0.59 4.59
CA GLY A 119 8.72 -1.28 3.71
C GLY A 119 9.37 -1.92 2.47
N PRO A 120 8.55 -2.53 1.60
CA PRO A 120 7.10 -2.32 1.47
C PRO A 120 6.28 -2.86 2.66
N LEU A 121 5.39 -2.00 3.18
CA LEU A 121 4.42 -2.31 4.23
C LEU A 121 3.14 -2.81 3.57
N LYS A 122 2.58 -3.91 4.03
CA LYS A 122 1.33 -4.47 3.49
C LYS A 122 0.12 -3.90 4.23
N LEU A 123 -1.02 -3.80 3.57
CA LEU A 123 -2.29 -3.51 4.23
C LEU A 123 -2.61 -4.64 5.22
N THR A 124 -2.74 -4.31 6.50
CA THR A 124 -2.96 -5.27 7.60
C THR A 124 -4.25 -5.03 8.35
N SER A 125 -4.84 -3.84 8.25
CA SER A 125 -6.12 -3.51 8.89
C SER A 125 -6.94 -2.61 7.99
N GLY A 126 -8.24 -2.85 7.96
CA GLY A 126 -9.19 -2.22 7.04
C GLY A 126 -9.14 -2.84 5.64
N THR A 127 -9.90 -2.25 4.73
CA THR A 127 -10.01 -2.67 3.32
C THR A 127 -9.86 -1.46 2.41
N LEU A 128 -9.29 -1.66 1.25
CA LEU A 128 -9.19 -0.64 0.19
C LEU A 128 -9.75 -1.23 -1.11
N ALA A 129 -10.77 -0.59 -1.64
CA ALA A 129 -11.38 -0.91 -2.92
C ALA A 129 -10.96 0.10 -4.00
N ALA A 130 -11.23 -0.21 -5.25
CA ALA A 130 -11.04 0.71 -6.35
C ALA A 130 -11.82 2.02 -6.12
N GLY A 131 -11.15 3.16 -6.30
CA GLY A 131 -11.69 4.49 -6.05
C GLY A 131 -11.62 4.98 -4.60
N ASP A 132 -11.22 4.14 -3.64
CA ASP A 132 -10.94 4.60 -2.28
C ASP A 132 -9.70 5.51 -2.28
N SER A 133 -9.74 6.60 -1.54
CA SER A 133 -8.58 7.45 -1.35
C SER A 133 -8.00 7.32 0.05
N THR A 134 -6.67 7.50 0.16
CA THR A 134 -6.00 7.51 1.47
C THR A 134 -5.10 8.72 1.62
N ASN A 135 -5.05 9.26 2.86
CA ASN A 135 -4.23 10.41 3.22
C ASN A 135 -3.57 10.19 4.59
N SER A 136 -2.57 10.98 4.93
CA SER A 136 -1.92 10.93 6.24
C SER A 136 -2.91 11.21 7.37
N VAL A 137 -2.76 10.48 8.47
CA VAL A 137 -3.41 10.83 9.75
C VAL A 137 -2.57 11.93 10.40
N VAL A 138 -3.01 13.18 10.23
CA VAL A 138 -2.34 14.34 10.85
C VAL A 138 -2.68 14.41 12.32
N LEU A 139 -1.66 14.48 13.16
CA LEU A 139 -1.80 14.48 14.63
C LEU A 139 -0.96 15.61 15.23
N PRO A 140 -1.33 16.12 16.44
CA PRO A 140 -0.54 17.12 17.12
C PRO A 140 0.82 16.59 17.56
N VAL A 141 1.83 17.47 17.62
CA VAL A 141 3.12 17.19 18.22
C VAL A 141 3.06 17.45 19.74
N PRO A 142 3.88 16.75 20.56
CA PRO A 142 4.86 15.75 20.19
C PRO A 142 4.25 14.36 19.98
N PRO A 143 4.94 13.46 19.23
CA PRO A 143 4.56 12.05 19.17
C PRO A 143 4.71 11.38 20.54
N SER A 144 3.89 10.35 20.80
CA SER A 144 3.93 9.56 22.04
C SER A 144 3.49 8.11 21.78
N ALA A 145 3.57 7.26 22.79
CA ALA A 145 3.13 5.86 22.68
C ALA A 145 1.66 5.72 22.26
N THR A 146 0.81 6.71 22.54
CA THR A 146 -0.61 6.72 22.17
C THR A 146 -0.94 7.72 21.05
N ASN A 147 -0.06 8.68 20.78
CA ASN A 147 -0.22 9.71 19.76
C ASN A 147 0.78 9.48 18.62
N TRP A 148 0.41 8.65 17.61
CA TRP A 148 1.24 8.33 16.47
C TRP A 148 0.41 7.97 15.24
N SER A 149 0.91 8.34 14.08
CA SER A 149 0.42 7.92 12.76
C SER A 149 1.39 7.00 12.03
N LEU A 150 2.67 7.04 12.41
CA LEU A 150 3.71 6.11 11.99
C LEU A 150 4.45 5.62 13.23
N GLN A 151 4.57 4.30 13.40
CA GLN A 151 5.33 3.69 14.49
C GLN A 151 6.44 2.81 13.92
N ILE A 152 7.64 2.99 14.44
CA ILE A 152 8.85 2.26 14.07
C ILE A 152 9.30 1.48 15.30
N VAL A 153 9.36 0.16 15.21
CA VAL A 153 9.78 -0.72 16.31
C VAL A 153 11.00 -1.52 15.85
N ALA A 154 12.18 -1.11 16.28
CA ALA A 154 13.42 -1.85 16.08
C ALA A 154 13.51 -3.00 17.10
N SER A 155 14.07 -4.13 16.68
CA SER A 155 14.25 -5.33 17.52
C SER A 155 15.69 -5.84 17.58
N SER A 156 16.57 -5.38 16.69
CA SER A 156 17.98 -5.79 16.62
C SER A 156 18.83 -4.68 15.98
N PRO A 157 20.06 -4.45 16.48
CA PRO A 157 20.70 -5.08 17.62
C PRO A 157 20.14 -4.61 18.97
N THR A 158 19.43 -3.46 19.00
CA THR A 158 18.79 -2.92 20.21
C THR A 158 17.30 -2.71 19.98
N SER A 159 16.52 -2.95 21.01
CA SER A 159 15.07 -2.71 20.94
C SER A 159 14.77 -1.22 21.17
N ALA A 160 13.96 -0.64 20.29
CA ALA A 160 13.50 0.74 20.41
C ALA A 160 12.12 0.89 19.78
N THR A 161 11.25 1.70 20.38
CA THR A 161 9.96 2.10 19.80
C THR A 161 9.96 3.60 19.55
N VAL A 162 9.76 3.99 18.31
CA VAL A 162 9.77 5.39 17.87
C VAL A 162 8.40 5.74 17.29
N PRO A 163 7.58 6.45 18.06
CA PRO A 163 6.34 7.02 17.54
C PRO A 163 6.66 8.24 16.67
N CYS A 164 5.93 8.37 15.56
CA CYS A 164 5.97 9.53 14.69
C CYS A 164 4.56 10.03 14.43
N VAL A 165 4.39 11.34 14.26
CA VAL A 165 3.14 11.96 13.84
C VAL A 165 3.33 12.61 12.47
N ALA A 166 2.40 12.42 11.57
CA ALA A 166 2.31 13.27 10.39
C ALA A 166 1.83 14.67 10.81
N THR A 167 2.55 15.69 10.39
CA THR A 167 2.24 17.11 10.65
C THR A 167 1.63 17.80 9.44
N SER A 168 1.57 17.11 8.30
CA SER A 168 0.87 17.56 7.10
C SER A 168 0.12 16.41 6.44
N ASN A 169 -0.89 16.75 5.65
CA ASN A 169 -1.46 15.83 4.69
C ASN A 169 -0.41 15.42 3.65
N GLN A 170 -0.69 14.34 2.92
CA GLN A 170 0.06 14.00 1.71
C GLN A 170 -0.06 15.12 0.68
N SER A 171 0.97 15.29 -0.14
CA SER A 171 0.97 16.24 -1.27
C SER A 171 -0.19 15.97 -2.25
N ALA A 172 -0.61 14.72 -2.35
CA ALA A 172 -1.85 14.29 -2.97
C ALA A 172 -2.30 12.96 -2.33
N PRO A 173 -3.61 12.73 -2.13
CA PRO A 173 -4.11 11.45 -1.66
C PRO A 173 -3.80 10.34 -2.67
N PHE A 174 -3.49 9.14 -2.18
CA PHE A 174 -3.47 7.97 -3.05
C PHE A 174 -4.90 7.53 -3.38
N VAL A 175 -5.19 7.30 -4.64
CA VAL A 175 -6.44 6.67 -5.12
C VAL A 175 -6.10 5.25 -5.56
N TRP A 176 -6.76 4.29 -4.94
CA TRP A 176 -6.51 2.85 -5.08
C TRP A 176 -7.40 2.21 -6.14
#